data_e793ddefddfff9f9787a3be442f203bd
#
_entry.id   e793ddefddfff9f9787a3be442f203bd
#
_cell.length_a   1.000
_cell.length_b   1.000
_cell.length_c   1.000
_cell.angle_alpha   90.00
_cell.angle_beta   90.00
_cell.angle_gamma   90.00
#
_symmetry.space_group_name_H-M   'P 1'
#
loop_
_entity.id
_entity.type
_entity.pdbx_description
1 polymer ?
#
loop_
_entity_poly.entity_id
_entity_poly.type
_entity_poly.pdbx_seq_one_letter_code
_entity_poly.pdbx_strand_id
1 'polypeptide(L)'
;MTALQRIQAAKDASYSLASVSTASKNEALKLIAELLVARSAEILVANSIDLEQAVKSNLATGLQDRLRLSDARIKSLADSINDVIALPDPIGEIVQAKTLENGLDLTQIRVPFGVIGVIYEARPNVTIDISALAIKSGNAVVLRGGTAAENTNIALAKVLKEALASSSLSPELVQTVDDFGRQGANEMMAARGLIDVLIPRGSASLINAVVEGSKVPVIQTGDGVTHVFIDESANPDWAVEIVFNSKVQRPATCNALETLLVHESVASTILPKVLDRLVAAGVTIHADQKVNSIYPDSVLATEADWHAEYYTLDLAVKVVASLDEAIDHIKKYSTHHTESIITSDEAHAERFLAEIDSAVVMVNASTRFTDGGQFGFGTEVGISTQKLHARGPMGLRELTSTKWLARGAGQTRA
;
A
#
# COMPACT_ATOMS: atom_id res chain seq x y z
N MET A 1 -3.93 22.31 -22.18
CA MET A 1 -3.14 21.08 -22.46
C MET A 1 -4.07 19.89 -22.37
N THR A 2 -3.97 18.92 -23.27
CA THR A 2 -4.69 17.64 -23.18
C THR A 2 -4.06 16.75 -22.10
N ALA A 3 -4.74 15.66 -21.67
CA ALA A 3 -4.15 14.71 -20.72
C ALA A 3 -2.84 14.11 -21.26
N LEU A 4 -2.79 13.72 -22.54
CA LEU A 4 -1.59 13.21 -23.18
C LEU A 4 -0.43 14.21 -23.18
N GLN A 5 -0.71 15.51 -23.39
CA GLN A 5 0.34 16.56 -23.31
C GLN A 5 0.88 16.71 -21.88
N ARG A 6 0.05 16.56 -20.85
CA ARG A 6 0.52 16.56 -19.45
C ARG A 6 1.38 15.34 -19.13
N ILE A 7 0.98 14.18 -19.64
CA ILE A 7 1.76 12.94 -19.49
C ILE A 7 3.12 13.10 -20.18
N GLN A 8 3.16 13.68 -21.38
CA GLN A 8 4.40 13.97 -22.11
C GLN A 8 5.30 14.95 -21.34
N ALA A 9 4.72 16.02 -20.77
CA ALA A 9 5.48 16.98 -19.96
C ALA A 9 6.13 16.35 -18.73
N ALA A 10 5.43 15.41 -18.05
CA ALA A 10 6.01 14.63 -16.97
C ALA A 10 7.17 13.75 -17.45
N LYS A 11 7.02 13.10 -18.63
CA LYS A 11 8.09 12.28 -19.23
C LYS A 11 9.32 13.11 -19.54
N ASP A 12 9.15 14.26 -20.17
CA ASP A 12 10.26 15.15 -20.51
C ASP A 12 10.98 15.66 -19.25
N ALA A 13 10.22 16.04 -18.20
CA ALA A 13 10.77 16.47 -16.94
C ALA A 13 11.53 15.36 -16.20
N SER A 14 11.09 14.10 -16.31
CA SER A 14 11.69 12.96 -15.61
C SER A 14 13.17 12.73 -15.96
N TYR A 15 13.58 13.06 -17.19
CA TYR A 15 14.97 12.89 -17.60
C TYR A 15 15.94 13.79 -16.79
N SER A 16 15.52 14.98 -16.42
CA SER A 16 16.34 15.88 -15.60
C SER A 16 16.47 15.40 -14.15
N LEU A 17 15.44 14.76 -13.62
CA LEU A 17 15.39 14.35 -12.21
C LEU A 17 16.34 13.18 -11.90
N ALA A 18 16.64 12.33 -12.87
CA ALA A 18 17.53 11.17 -12.70
C ALA A 18 18.95 11.53 -12.23
N SER A 19 19.41 12.78 -12.47
CA SER A 19 20.75 13.26 -12.08
C SER A 19 20.72 14.28 -10.93
N VAL A 20 19.54 14.59 -10.39
CA VAL A 20 19.38 15.56 -9.30
C VAL A 20 19.93 15.01 -7.98
N SER A 21 20.64 15.84 -7.23
CA SER A 21 21.21 15.47 -5.94
C SER A 21 20.12 15.21 -4.89
N THR A 22 20.42 14.37 -3.91
CA THR A 22 19.55 14.15 -2.73
C THR A 22 19.23 15.45 -2.01
N ALA A 23 20.21 16.37 -1.92
CA ALA A 23 20.02 17.67 -1.27
C ALA A 23 18.94 18.50 -1.98
N SER A 24 18.98 18.59 -3.31
CA SER A 24 17.97 19.33 -4.11
C SER A 24 16.58 18.70 -4.03
N LYS A 25 16.50 17.36 -4.02
CA LYS A 25 15.23 16.66 -3.80
C LYS A 25 14.66 16.95 -2.41
N ASN A 26 15.49 16.89 -1.38
CA ASN A 26 15.08 17.19 0.00
C ASN A 26 14.65 18.64 0.19
N GLU A 27 15.32 19.61 -0.45
CA GLU A 27 14.93 21.00 -0.45
C GLU A 27 13.53 21.21 -1.07
N ALA A 28 13.28 20.61 -2.22
CA ALA A 28 11.96 20.67 -2.86
C ALA A 28 10.86 20.03 -1.97
N LEU A 29 11.13 18.89 -1.36
CA LEU A 29 10.20 18.23 -0.44
C LEU A 29 9.92 19.11 0.80
N LYS A 30 10.94 19.78 1.35
CA LYS A 30 10.77 20.71 2.46
C LYS A 30 9.86 21.88 2.08
N LEU A 31 10.06 22.47 0.90
CA LEU A 31 9.19 23.54 0.39
C LEU A 31 7.74 23.06 0.21
N ILE A 32 7.54 21.83 -0.24
CA ILE A 32 6.20 21.22 -0.34
C ILE A 32 5.57 21.12 1.06
N ALA A 33 6.27 20.62 2.06
CA ALA A 33 5.76 20.46 3.42
C ALA A 33 5.39 21.82 4.04
N GLU A 34 6.23 22.83 3.88
CA GLU A 34 5.99 24.20 4.36
C GLU A 34 4.78 24.84 3.66
N LEU A 35 4.67 24.68 2.34
CA LEU A 35 3.61 25.29 1.55
C LEU A 35 2.25 24.63 1.78
N LEU A 36 2.20 23.31 2.05
CA LEU A 36 0.98 22.60 2.45
C LEU A 36 0.36 23.22 3.70
N VAL A 37 1.17 23.49 4.71
CA VAL A 37 0.70 24.14 5.95
C VAL A 37 0.29 25.59 5.69
N ALA A 38 1.08 26.33 4.92
CA ALA A 38 0.79 27.72 4.60
C ALA A 38 -0.49 27.92 3.77
N ARG A 39 -0.86 26.93 2.95
CA ARG A 39 -2.05 26.93 2.08
C ARG A 39 -3.21 26.08 2.66
N SER A 40 -3.15 25.69 3.93
CA SER A 40 -4.16 24.80 4.55
C SER A 40 -5.59 25.35 4.35
N ALA A 41 -5.79 26.64 4.52
CA ALA A 41 -7.11 27.27 4.35
C ALA A 41 -7.68 27.11 2.91
N GLU A 42 -6.85 27.28 1.87
CA GLU A 42 -7.27 27.09 0.47
C GLU A 42 -7.62 25.62 0.20
N ILE A 43 -6.83 24.67 0.72
CA ILE A 43 -7.05 23.25 0.59
C ILE A 43 -8.35 22.84 1.29
N LEU A 44 -8.60 23.34 2.50
CA LEU A 44 -9.81 23.04 3.26
C LEU A 44 -11.08 23.58 2.60
N VAL A 45 -11.02 24.73 1.95
CA VAL A 45 -12.14 25.26 1.14
C VAL A 45 -12.45 24.31 0.01
N ALA A 46 -11.45 23.84 -0.75
CA ALA A 46 -11.65 22.87 -1.82
C ALA A 46 -12.19 21.51 -1.26
N ASN A 47 -11.70 21.06 -0.12
CA ASN A 47 -12.15 19.85 0.53
C ASN A 47 -13.61 19.94 1.01
N SER A 48 -14.06 21.11 1.47
CA SER A 48 -15.45 21.31 1.88
C SER A 48 -16.42 21.12 0.72
N ILE A 49 -16.04 21.57 -0.49
CA ILE A 49 -16.85 21.39 -1.71
C ILE A 49 -17.01 19.89 -2.02
N ASP A 50 -15.92 19.13 -1.97
CA ASP A 50 -15.96 17.69 -2.22
C ASP A 50 -16.79 16.96 -1.16
N LEU A 51 -16.69 17.34 0.11
CA LEU A 51 -17.48 16.75 1.20
C LEU A 51 -18.99 17.04 1.05
N GLU A 52 -19.37 18.26 0.65
CA GLU A 52 -20.77 18.58 0.36
C GLU A 52 -21.33 17.75 -0.80
N GLN A 53 -20.55 17.53 -1.85
CA GLN A 53 -20.92 16.69 -2.96
C GLN A 53 -21.02 15.22 -2.57
N ALA A 54 -20.11 14.73 -1.72
CA ALA A 54 -20.11 13.38 -1.19
C ALA A 54 -21.39 13.08 -0.38
N VAL A 55 -21.85 14.04 0.45
CA VAL A 55 -23.11 13.94 1.18
C VAL A 55 -24.29 13.92 0.21
N LYS A 56 -24.35 14.82 -0.77
CA LYS A 56 -25.43 14.90 -1.76
C LYS A 56 -25.55 13.62 -2.62
N SER A 57 -24.42 12.96 -2.89
CA SER A 57 -24.36 11.72 -3.68
C SER A 57 -24.54 10.45 -2.84
N ASN A 58 -24.84 10.57 -1.52
CA ASN A 58 -24.93 9.45 -0.58
C ASN A 58 -23.68 8.55 -0.57
N LEU A 59 -22.49 9.14 -0.67
CA LEU A 59 -21.25 8.39 -0.55
C LEU A 59 -21.17 7.71 0.84
N ALA A 60 -20.74 6.45 0.91
CA ALA A 60 -20.64 5.71 2.16
C ALA A 60 -19.81 6.47 3.21
N THR A 61 -20.24 6.45 4.49
CA THR A 61 -19.64 7.23 5.58
C THR A 61 -18.13 6.99 5.73
N GLY A 62 -17.68 5.74 5.57
CA GLY A 62 -16.25 5.40 5.60
C GLY A 62 -15.44 6.05 4.48
N LEU A 63 -16.03 6.24 3.30
CA LEU A 63 -15.39 6.95 2.19
C LEU A 63 -15.39 8.46 2.42
N GLN A 64 -16.45 9.01 3.04
CA GLN A 64 -16.49 10.42 3.44
C GLN A 64 -15.42 10.75 4.49
N ASP A 65 -15.14 9.84 5.45
CA ASP A 65 -14.05 10.04 6.42
C ASP A 65 -12.68 10.00 5.75
N ARG A 66 -12.48 9.10 4.78
CA ARG A 66 -11.23 9.05 3.99
C ARG A 66 -11.01 10.32 3.16
N LEU A 67 -12.08 10.93 2.67
CA LEU A 67 -12.06 12.16 1.88
C LEU A 67 -11.74 13.40 2.73
N ARG A 68 -12.16 13.39 4.00
CA ARG A 68 -12.09 14.54 4.90
C ARG A 68 -10.65 14.93 5.22
N LEU A 69 -10.31 16.20 5.02
CA LEU A 69 -9.11 16.85 5.55
C LEU A 69 -9.46 17.77 6.73
N SER A 70 -8.47 18.07 7.54
CA SER A 70 -8.48 19.06 8.64
C SER A 70 -7.07 19.64 8.75
N ASP A 71 -6.90 20.74 9.48
CA ASP A 71 -5.57 21.29 9.75
C ASP A 71 -4.63 20.24 10.36
N ALA A 72 -5.13 19.40 11.27
CA ALA A 72 -4.35 18.31 11.85
C ALA A 72 -3.93 17.26 10.81
N ARG A 73 -4.84 16.88 9.89
CA ARG A 73 -4.51 15.94 8.81
C ARG A 73 -3.56 16.55 7.79
N ILE A 74 -3.69 17.83 7.44
CA ILE A 74 -2.73 18.54 6.56
C ILE A 74 -1.36 18.63 7.23
N LYS A 75 -1.32 18.93 8.53
CA LYS A 75 -0.06 18.91 9.28
C LYS A 75 0.57 17.52 9.27
N SER A 76 -0.22 16.47 9.47
CA SER A 76 0.27 15.08 9.39
C SER A 76 0.84 14.74 8.00
N LEU A 77 0.27 15.28 6.92
CA LEU A 77 0.84 15.12 5.56
C LEU A 77 2.19 15.83 5.44
N ALA A 78 2.33 17.02 6.01
CA ALA A 78 3.63 17.72 6.03
C ALA A 78 4.66 16.98 6.88
N ASP A 79 4.25 16.39 8.01
CA ASP A 79 5.11 15.56 8.85
C ASP A 79 5.55 14.28 8.11
N SER A 80 4.65 13.61 7.35
CA SER A 80 5.01 12.44 6.54
C SER A 80 6.03 12.76 5.44
N ILE A 81 5.99 13.97 4.84
CA ILE A 81 7.03 14.41 3.91
C ILE A 81 8.39 14.54 4.62
N ASN A 82 8.42 15.05 5.86
CA ASN A 82 9.64 15.13 6.63
C ASN A 82 10.22 13.75 6.95
N ASP A 83 9.37 12.75 7.20
CA ASP A 83 9.81 11.37 7.34
C ASP A 83 10.45 10.85 6.04
N VAL A 84 9.87 11.14 4.87
CA VAL A 84 10.45 10.79 3.56
C VAL A 84 11.78 11.50 3.32
N ILE A 85 11.94 12.77 3.74
CA ILE A 85 13.21 13.50 3.66
C ILE A 85 14.30 12.79 4.45
N ALA A 86 13.99 12.26 5.63
CA ALA A 86 14.93 11.58 6.50
C ALA A 86 15.38 10.20 5.95
N LEU A 87 14.62 9.59 5.05
CA LEU A 87 14.98 8.30 4.47
C LEU A 87 16.20 8.42 3.54
N PRO A 88 17.03 7.36 3.47
CA PRO A 88 18.09 7.27 2.47
C PRO A 88 17.55 7.36 1.04
N ASP A 89 18.25 8.11 0.19
CA ASP A 89 17.93 8.16 -1.25
C ASP A 89 18.34 6.85 -1.90
N PRO A 90 17.43 6.11 -2.55
CA PRO A 90 17.78 4.82 -3.14
C PRO A 90 18.56 4.95 -4.45
N ILE A 91 18.60 6.13 -5.09
CA ILE A 91 19.19 6.29 -6.40
C ILE A 91 20.72 6.22 -6.31
N GLY A 92 21.30 5.32 -7.13
CA GLY A 92 22.74 5.04 -7.12
C GLY A 92 23.16 3.99 -6.08
N GLU A 93 22.25 3.48 -5.24
CA GLU A 93 22.56 2.35 -4.35
C GLU A 93 23.09 1.16 -5.14
N ILE A 94 24.21 0.62 -4.71
CA ILE A 94 24.81 -0.58 -5.31
C ILE A 94 24.08 -1.82 -4.82
N VAL A 95 23.40 -2.51 -5.74
CA VAL A 95 22.69 -3.76 -5.45
C VAL A 95 23.66 -4.93 -5.44
N GLN A 96 24.58 -4.96 -6.42
CA GLN A 96 25.67 -5.93 -6.48
C GLN A 96 26.82 -5.41 -7.36
N ALA A 97 28.02 -5.91 -7.08
CA ALA A 97 29.21 -5.62 -7.87
C ALA A 97 30.07 -6.88 -8.01
N LYS A 98 30.70 -7.06 -9.16
CA LYS A 98 31.65 -8.16 -9.42
C LYS A 98 32.62 -7.78 -10.53
N THR A 99 33.85 -8.29 -10.46
CA THR A 99 34.82 -8.29 -11.55
C THR A 99 34.81 -9.64 -12.26
N LEU A 100 34.66 -9.65 -13.56
CA LEU A 100 34.71 -10.87 -14.37
C LEU A 100 36.15 -11.35 -14.52
N GLU A 101 36.36 -12.62 -14.91
CA GLU A 101 37.67 -13.22 -15.11
C GLU A 101 38.53 -12.46 -16.17
N ASN A 102 37.88 -11.84 -17.17
CA ASN A 102 38.52 -11.03 -18.18
C ASN A 102 38.85 -9.59 -17.73
N GLY A 103 38.60 -9.25 -16.43
CA GLY A 103 38.87 -7.93 -15.87
C GLY A 103 37.78 -6.88 -16.11
N LEU A 104 36.60 -7.27 -16.65
CA LEU A 104 35.47 -6.35 -16.78
C LEU A 104 34.77 -6.16 -15.44
N ASP A 105 34.72 -4.92 -14.95
CA ASP A 105 33.99 -4.57 -13.71
C ASP A 105 32.52 -4.32 -14.00
N LEU A 106 31.65 -5.06 -13.31
CA LEU A 106 30.20 -4.93 -13.36
C LEU A 106 29.65 -4.42 -12.04
N THR A 107 28.85 -3.37 -12.11
CA THR A 107 28.12 -2.82 -10.95
C THR A 107 26.64 -2.68 -11.32
N GLN A 108 25.76 -3.25 -10.54
CA GLN A 108 24.32 -3.03 -10.67
C GLN A 108 23.89 -1.96 -9.64
N ILE A 109 23.26 -0.90 -10.13
CA ILE A 109 22.80 0.21 -9.30
C ILE A 109 21.29 0.42 -9.43
N ARG A 110 20.67 1.00 -8.41
CA ARG A 110 19.26 1.45 -8.47
C ARG A 110 19.15 2.72 -9.30
N VAL A 111 18.08 2.76 -10.10
CA VAL A 111 17.72 3.91 -10.94
C VAL A 111 16.20 4.15 -10.86
N PRO A 112 15.69 5.38 -11.08
CA PRO A 112 14.25 5.62 -11.13
C PRO A 112 13.60 4.82 -12.28
N PHE A 113 12.30 4.56 -12.17
CA PHE A 113 11.51 4.08 -13.32
C PHE A 113 11.45 5.14 -14.41
N GLY A 114 11.24 6.38 -14.03
CA GLY A 114 11.01 7.52 -14.90
C GLY A 114 9.71 8.23 -14.58
N VAL A 115 8.57 7.73 -15.10
CA VAL A 115 7.24 8.27 -14.81
C VAL A 115 6.36 7.21 -14.16
N ILE A 116 5.84 7.52 -12.97
CA ILE A 116 4.87 6.70 -12.26
C ILE A 116 3.48 7.28 -12.49
N GLY A 117 2.55 6.49 -13.01
CA GLY A 117 1.13 6.83 -13.07
C GLY A 117 0.40 6.25 -11.86
N VAL A 118 -0.47 7.04 -11.22
CA VAL A 118 -1.26 6.55 -10.09
C VAL A 118 -2.73 6.87 -10.30
N ILE A 119 -3.57 5.82 -10.27
CA ILE A 119 -5.02 5.94 -10.37
C ILE A 119 -5.63 5.53 -9.04
N TYR A 120 -6.32 6.45 -8.35
CA TYR A 120 -6.79 6.23 -6.97
C TYR A 120 -8.18 6.80 -6.71
N GLU A 121 -8.83 6.31 -5.64
CA GLU A 121 -10.19 6.72 -5.23
C GLU A 121 -10.15 7.48 -3.91
N ALA A 122 -11.03 8.51 -3.78
CA ALA A 122 -11.43 9.19 -2.54
C ALA A 122 -10.36 9.30 -1.41
N ARG A 123 -9.11 9.57 -1.77
CA ARG A 123 -7.96 9.60 -0.85
C ARG A 123 -7.03 10.78 -1.16
N PRO A 124 -7.38 12.02 -0.77
CA PRO A 124 -6.56 13.21 -1.06
C PRO A 124 -5.11 13.10 -0.56
N ASN A 125 -4.88 12.38 0.55
CA ASN A 125 -3.54 12.15 1.09
C ASN A 125 -2.62 11.46 0.08
N VAL A 126 -3.15 10.55 -0.76
CA VAL A 126 -2.38 9.82 -1.77
C VAL A 126 -1.70 10.78 -2.76
N THR A 127 -2.34 11.91 -3.09
CA THR A 127 -1.74 12.97 -3.93
C THR A 127 -0.39 13.43 -3.38
N ILE A 128 -0.29 13.61 -2.08
CA ILE A 128 0.92 14.11 -1.40
C ILE A 128 1.91 12.99 -1.15
N ASP A 129 1.47 11.89 -0.54
CA ASP A 129 2.34 10.79 -0.14
C ASP A 129 3.09 10.22 -1.36
N ILE A 130 2.37 9.96 -2.46
CA ILE A 130 2.97 9.41 -3.67
C ILE A 130 3.86 10.43 -4.38
N SER A 131 3.49 11.71 -4.42
CA SER A 131 4.34 12.75 -5.02
C SER A 131 5.65 12.89 -4.26
N ALA A 132 5.63 12.83 -2.92
CA ALA A 132 6.83 12.89 -2.11
C ALA A 132 7.75 11.68 -2.36
N LEU A 133 7.17 10.47 -2.36
CA LEU A 133 7.93 9.24 -2.65
C LEU A 133 8.50 9.24 -4.08
N ALA A 134 7.71 9.69 -5.08
CA ALA A 134 8.15 9.78 -6.46
C ALA A 134 9.34 10.73 -6.61
N ILE A 135 9.24 11.96 -6.09
CA ILE A 135 10.33 12.95 -6.15
C ILE A 135 11.58 12.41 -5.45
N LYS A 136 11.46 11.85 -4.25
CA LYS A 136 12.59 11.31 -3.49
C LYS A 136 13.27 10.15 -4.23
N SER A 137 12.49 9.26 -4.85
CA SER A 137 12.99 8.14 -5.65
C SER A 137 13.37 8.50 -7.10
N GLY A 138 13.39 9.80 -7.43
CA GLY A 138 13.85 10.29 -8.74
C GLY A 138 12.84 10.13 -9.88
N ASN A 139 11.55 9.96 -9.58
CA ASN A 139 10.49 9.77 -10.56
C ASN A 139 9.62 11.03 -10.71
N ALA A 140 9.14 11.28 -11.93
CA ALA A 140 7.97 12.11 -12.16
C ALA A 140 6.70 11.31 -11.87
N VAL A 141 5.59 12.00 -11.58
CA VAL A 141 4.32 11.36 -11.26
C VAL A 141 3.17 11.98 -12.05
N VAL A 142 2.28 11.13 -12.56
CA VAL A 142 1.01 11.51 -13.16
C VAL A 142 -0.13 10.95 -12.31
N LEU A 143 -0.98 11.81 -11.80
CA LEU A 143 -2.02 11.52 -10.83
C LEU A 143 -3.39 11.55 -11.48
N ARG A 144 -4.24 10.58 -11.15
CA ARG A 144 -5.66 10.58 -11.44
C ARG A 144 -6.41 10.11 -10.21
N GLY A 145 -6.92 11.06 -9.44
CA GLY A 145 -7.80 10.81 -8.31
C GLY A 145 -9.26 10.56 -8.73
N GLY A 146 -10.05 10.00 -7.82
CA GLY A 146 -11.48 9.83 -8.02
C GLY A 146 -12.22 11.17 -8.02
N THR A 147 -13.34 11.25 -8.74
CA THR A 147 -14.17 12.46 -8.84
C THR A 147 -14.69 12.97 -7.48
N ALA A 148 -14.79 12.09 -6.49
CA ALA A 148 -15.18 12.47 -5.12
C ALA A 148 -14.17 13.40 -4.43
N ALA A 149 -12.92 13.47 -4.88
CA ALA A 149 -11.85 14.30 -4.32
C ALA A 149 -11.29 15.32 -5.33
N GLU A 150 -11.98 15.58 -6.42
CA GLU A 150 -11.47 16.34 -7.57
C GLU A 150 -10.98 17.73 -7.18
N ASN A 151 -11.80 18.52 -6.47
CA ASN A 151 -11.43 19.88 -6.06
C ASN A 151 -10.23 19.86 -5.12
N THR A 152 -10.22 18.94 -4.16
CA THR A 152 -9.11 18.78 -3.21
C THR A 152 -7.82 18.39 -3.91
N ASN A 153 -7.87 17.41 -4.83
CA ASN A 153 -6.69 16.95 -5.57
C ASN A 153 -6.10 18.07 -6.45
N ILE A 154 -6.96 18.87 -7.11
CA ILE A 154 -6.52 20.03 -7.90
C ILE A 154 -5.81 21.05 -7.01
N ALA A 155 -6.38 21.36 -5.83
CA ALA A 155 -5.76 22.28 -4.87
C ALA A 155 -4.39 21.77 -4.37
N LEU A 156 -4.30 20.47 -4.03
CA LEU A 156 -3.05 19.85 -3.60
C LEU A 156 -2.00 19.83 -4.73
N ALA A 157 -2.39 19.49 -5.97
CA ALA A 157 -1.49 19.49 -7.12
C ALA A 157 -0.99 20.91 -7.44
N LYS A 158 -1.81 21.95 -7.22
CA LYS A 158 -1.38 23.34 -7.35
C LYS A 158 -0.30 23.68 -6.33
N VAL A 159 -0.46 23.29 -5.08
CA VAL A 159 0.56 23.50 -4.02
C VAL A 159 1.86 22.78 -4.36
N LEU A 160 1.81 21.53 -4.81
CA LEU A 160 2.98 20.77 -5.26
C LEU A 160 3.73 21.49 -6.38
N LYS A 161 3.03 21.97 -7.42
CA LYS A 161 3.62 22.71 -8.54
C LYS A 161 4.22 24.05 -8.12
N GLU A 162 3.55 24.79 -7.23
CA GLU A 162 4.05 26.07 -6.69
C GLU A 162 5.36 25.87 -5.90
N ALA A 163 5.43 24.83 -5.07
CA ALA A 163 6.63 24.48 -4.32
C ALA A 163 7.78 24.06 -5.24
N LEU A 164 7.51 23.23 -6.24
CA LEU A 164 8.52 22.80 -7.22
C LEU A 164 9.03 24.01 -8.04
N ALA A 165 8.15 24.91 -8.47
CA ALA A 165 8.53 26.13 -9.19
C ALA A 165 9.42 27.08 -8.35
N SER A 166 9.31 26.97 -7.03
CA SER A 166 10.15 27.74 -6.09
C SER A 166 11.47 27.02 -5.74
N SER A 167 11.66 25.81 -6.23
CA SER A 167 12.86 24.98 -6.06
C SER A 167 13.71 24.93 -7.33
N SER A 168 14.79 24.14 -7.32
CA SER A 168 15.58 23.84 -8.51
C SER A 168 14.95 22.78 -9.43
N LEU A 169 13.78 22.22 -9.06
CA LEU A 169 13.10 21.15 -9.79
C LEU A 169 12.00 21.69 -10.70
N SER A 170 11.72 20.96 -11.79
CA SER A 170 10.64 21.32 -12.69
C SER A 170 9.25 21.11 -12.07
N PRO A 171 8.31 22.07 -12.16
CA PRO A 171 6.93 21.85 -11.74
C PRO A 171 6.20 20.79 -12.58
N GLU A 172 6.72 20.44 -13.75
CA GLU A 172 6.15 19.41 -14.63
C GLU A 172 6.39 17.98 -14.12
N LEU A 173 7.21 17.80 -13.09
CA LEU A 173 7.41 16.51 -12.42
C LEU A 173 6.15 15.94 -11.77
N VAL A 174 5.20 16.82 -11.42
CA VAL A 174 3.90 16.40 -10.87
C VAL A 174 2.81 16.88 -11.80
N GLN A 175 2.10 15.93 -12.40
CA GLN A 175 0.94 16.21 -13.25
C GLN A 175 -0.32 15.57 -12.68
N THR A 176 -1.47 16.19 -12.92
CA THR A 176 -2.78 15.57 -12.68
C THR A 176 -3.60 15.60 -13.97
N VAL A 177 -4.42 14.56 -14.14
CA VAL A 177 -5.39 14.44 -15.24
C VAL A 177 -6.82 14.32 -14.69
N ASP A 178 -7.07 14.81 -13.48
CA ASP A 178 -8.37 14.72 -12.80
C ASP A 178 -9.47 15.42 -13.58
N ASP A 179 -9.21 16.59 -14.13
CA ASP A 179 -10.12 17.40 -14.95
C ASP A 179 -10.55 16.72 -16.29
N PHE A 180 -9.91 15.62 -16.67
CA PHE A 180 -10.32 14.79 -17.81
C PHE A 180 -11.18 13.58 -17.38
N GLY A 181 -11.49 13.45 -16.10
CA GLY A 181 -12.35 12.39 -15.57
C GLY A 181 -11.90 10.98 -15.96
N ARG A 182 -12.84 10.14 -16.42
CA ARG A 182 -12.54 8.76 -16.83
C ARG A 182 -11.65 8.68 -18.07
N GLN A 183 -11.76 9.66 -18.97
CA GLN A 183 -10.91 9.72 -20.16
C GLN A 183 -9.43 9.86 -19.77
N GLY A 184 -9.10 10.69 -18.76
CA GLY A 184 -7.74 10.84 -18.26
C GLY A 184 -7.14 9.50 -17.77
N ALA A 185 -7.92 8.70 -17.05
CA ALA A 185 -7.50 7.36 -16.64
C ALA A 185 -7.23 6.43 -17.84
N ASN A 186 -8.12 6.46 -18.85
CA ASN A 186 -7.95 5.65 -20.06
C ASN A 186 -6.70 6.07 -20.86
N GLU A 187 -6.41 7.38 -20.94
CA GLU A 187 -5.22 7.89 -21.59
C GLU A 187 -3.95 7.46 -20.83
N MET A 188 -3.97 7.48 -19.48
CA MET A 188 -2.85 6.95 -18.67
C MET A 188 -2.62 5.46 -18.93
N MET A 189 -3.67 4.64 -18.91
CA MET A 189 -3.59 3.20 -19.18
C MET A 189 -3.07 2.89 -20.60
N ALA A 190 -3.32 3.77 -21.57
CA ALA A 190 -2.86 3.63 -22.95
C ALA A 190 -1.46 4.23 -23.20
N ALA A 191 -0.89 5.00 -22.26
CA ALA A 191 0.32 5.82 -22.42
C ALA A 191 1.62 5.02 -22.35
N ARG A 192 1.69 3.86 -23.03
CA ARG A 192 2.90 3.03 -23.10
C ARG A 192 4.06 3.83 -23.69
N GLY A 193 5.21 3.79 -23.03
CA GLY A 193 6.41 4.54 -23.40
C GLY A 193 6.49 5.96 -22.83
N LEU A 194 5.37 6.50 -22.34
CA LEU A 194 5.33 7.78 -21.62
C LEU A 194 5.22 7.57 -20.11
N ILE A 195 4.39 6.63 -19.68
CA ILE A 195 4.32 6.16 -18.29
C ILE A 195 5.06 4.82 -18.24
N ASP A 196 5.95 4.67 -17.27
CA ASP A 196 6.81 3.49 -17.13
C ASP A 196 6.13 2.41 -16.26
N VAL A 197 5.32 2.84 -15.28
CA VAL A 197 4.55 1.94 -14.40
C VAL A 197 3.26 2.62 -13.93
N LEU A 198 2.16 1.85 -13.83
CA LEU A 198 0.91 2.28 -13.19
C LEU A 198 0.70 1.59 -11.87
N ILE A 199 0.17 2.32 -10.89
CA ILE A 199 -0.16 1.81 -9.56
C ILE A 199 -1.62 2.18 -9.25
N PRO A 200 -2.57 1.24 -9.33
CA PRO A 200 -3.94 1.48 -8.91
C PRO A 200 -4.06 1.44 -7.38
N ARG A 201 -4.92 2.31 -6.81
CA ARG A 201 -5.20 2.40 -5.36
C ARG A 201 -6.70 2.63 -5.11
N GLY A 202 -7.43 1.61 -4.74
CA GLY A 202 -8.86 1.75 -4.53
C GLY A 202 -9.56 0.43 -4.28
N SER A 203 -10.79 0.31 -4.74
CA SER A 203 -11.58 -0.91 -4.70
C SER A 203 -11.00 -1.99 -5.63
N ALA A 204 -11.32 -3.26 -5.34
CA ALA A 204 -10.97 -4.39 -6.21
C ALA A 204 -11.42 -4.17 -7.65
N SER A 205 -12.60 -3.56 -7.86
CA SER A 205 -13.12 -3.26 -9.19
C SER A 205 -12.26 -2.25 -9.97
N LEU A 206 -11.73 -1.22 -9.30
CA LEU A 206 -10.80 -0.29 -9.92
C LEU A 206 -9.47 -0.98 -10.24
N ILE A 207 -8.93 -1.74 -9.30
CA ILE A 207 -7.65 -2.43 -9.46
C ILE A 207 -7.73 -3.39 -10.65
N ASN A 208 -8.76 -4.23 -10.71
CA ASN A 208 -8.97 -5.17 -11.80
C ASN A 208 -9.15 -4.46 -13.16
N ALA A 209 -9.94 -3.37 -13.20
CA ALA A 209 -10.11 -2.61 -14.42
C ALA A 209 -8.80 -2.01 -14.95
N VAL A 210 -7.90 -1.56 -14.07
CA VAL A 210 -6.58 -1.06 -14.46
C VAL A 210 -5.66 -2.20 -14.91
N VAL A 211 -5.64 -3.31 -14.17
CA VAL A 211 -4.80 -4.48 -14.48
C VAL A 211 -5.17 -5.08 -15.84
N GLU A 212 -6.47 -5.23 -16.13
CA GLU A 212 -6.97 -5.83 -17.37
C GLU A 212 -6.89 -4.86 -18.56
N GLY A 213 -7.12 -3.55 -18.32
CA GLY A 213 -7.23 -2.54 -19.37
C GLY A 213 -5.91 -1.85 -19.74
N SER A 214 -4.86 -1.96 -18.92
CA SER A 214 -3.63 -1.19 -19.13
C SER A 214 -2.70 -1.80 -20.17
N LYS A 215 -2.13 -0.92 -21.02
CA LYS A 215 -0.98 -1.25 -21.89
C LYS A 215 0.37 -0.89 -21.24
N VAL A 216 0.33 -0.18 -20.11
CA VAL A 216 1.48 0.14 -19.28
C VAL A 216 1.64 -0.97 -18.23
N PRO A 217 2.84 -1.37 -17.85
CA PRO A 217 3.06 -2.30 -16.74
C PRO A 217 2.35 -1.82 -15.46
N VAL A 218 1.70 -2.73 -14.73
CA VAL A 218 0.96 -2.41 -13.51
C VAL A 218 1.59 -3.09 -12.31
N ILE A 219 1.85 -2.33 -11.23
CA ILE A 219 2.10 -2.89 -9.92
C ILE A 219 0.77 -2.85 -9.16
N GLN A 220 0.19 -4.01 -9.01
CA GLN A 220 -1.11 -4.17 -8.35
C GLN A 220 -0.95 -4.08 -6.84
N THR A 221 -1.79 -3.27 -6.18
CA THR A 221 -2.02 -3.38 -4.74
C THR A 221 -3.10 -4.43 -4.50
N GLY A 222 -2.94 -5.26 -3.44
CA GLY A 222 -3.86 -6.38 -3.18
C GLY A 222 -5.00 -6.02 -2.23
N ASP A 223 -6.09 -6.78 -2.34
CA ASP A 223 -7.09 -6.90 -1.30
C ASP A 223 -6.53 -7.76 -0.16
N GLY A 224 -7.03 -7.59 1.05
CA GLY A 224 -6.48 -8.22 2.25
C GLY A 224 -7.42 -9.23 2.92
N VAL A 225 -7.65 -10.40 2.34
CA VAL A 225 -8.24 -11.52 3.11
C VAL A 225 -7.13 -12.14 3.95
N THR A 226 -6.89 -11.54 5.13
CA THR A 226 -5.78 -11.92 6.01
C THR A 226 -6.22 -12.95 7.04
N HIS A 227 -5.28 -13.82 7.44
CA HIS A 227 -5.55 -14.88 8.40
C HIS A 227 -4.63 -14.77 9.63
N VAL A 228 -5.17 -15.17 10.78
CA VAL A 228 -4.37 -15.53 11.95
C VAL A 228 -4.71 -16.96 12.32
N PHE A 229 -3.70 -17.79 12.51
CA PHE A 229 -3.84 -19.16 13.00
C PHE A 229 -3.35 -19.26 14.44
N ILE A 230 -4.22 -19.70 15.35
CA ILE A 230 -3.89 -20.05 16.73
C ILE A 230 -3.55 -21.54 16.76
N ASP A 231 -2.27 -21.87 16.89
CA ASP A 231 -1.74 -23.21 16.94
C ASP A 231 -2.00 -23.90 18.29
N GLU A 232 -1.85 -25.24 18.34
CA GLU A 232 -2.05 -26.02 19.56
C GLU A 232 -1.13 -25.63 20.72
N SER A 233 0.07 -25.09 20.40
CA SER A 233 1.06 -24.63 21.36
C SER A 233 0.99 -23.13 21.68
N ALA A 234 -0.06 -22.44 21.19
CA ALA A 234 -0.20 -21.00 21.31
C ALA A 234 -0.25 -20.51 22.77
N ASN A 235 0.45 -19.42 23.07
CA ASN A 235 0.27 -18.71 24.34
C ASN A 235 -1.12 -18.03 24.33
N PRO A 236 -2.01 -18.37 25.31
CA PRO A 236 -3.38 -17.86 25.31
C PRO A 236 -3.48 -16.32 25.44
N ASP A 237 -2.57 -15.69 26.19
CA ASP A 237 -2.61 -14.25 26.38
C ASP A 237 -2.17 -13.53 25.10
N TRP A 238 -1.16 -14.04 24.41
CA TRP A 238 -0.77 -13.53 23.09
C TRP A 238 -1.88 -13.69 22.06
N ALA A 239 -2.57 -14.83 22.07
CA ALA A 239 -3.69 -15.07 21.16
C ALA A 239 -4.78 -14.00 21.31
N VAL A 240 -5.17 -13.71 22.55
CA VAL A 240 -6.21 -12.68 22.84
C VAL A 240 -5.75 -11.29 22.35
N GLU A 241 -4.52 -10.87 22.68
CA GLU A 241 -4.03 -9.53 22.35
C GLU A 241 -3.79 -9.36 20.83
N ILE A 242 -3.15 -10.35 20.19
CA ILE A 242 -2.82 -10.28 18.76
C ILE A 242 -4.10 -10.28 17.92
N VAL A 243 -5.03 -11.19 18.19
CA VAL A 243 -6.29 -11.27 17.43
C VAL A 243 -7.12 -10.01 17.62
N PHE A 244 -7.26 -9.53 18.86
CA PHE A 244 -7.98 -8.30 19.15
C PHE A 244 -7.38 -7.09 18.41
N ASN A 245 -6.05 -6.90 18.52
CA ASN A 245 -5.36 -5.82 17.82
C ASN A 245 -5.50 -5.94 16.30
N SER A 246 -5.35 -7.16 15.77
CA SER A 246 -5.43 -7.42 14.32
C SER A 246 -6.79 -7.06 13.73
N LYS A 247 -7.91 -7.24 14.48
CA LYS A 247 -9.25 -6.92 13.98
C LYS A 247 -9.72 -5.51 14.35
N VAL A 248 -9.54 -5.10 15.60
CA VAL A 248 -10.28 -3.95 16.16
C VAL A 248 -9.56 -2.62 15.99
N GLN A 249 -8.23 -2.60 15.91
CA GLN A 249 -7.46 -1.36 15.85
C GLN A 249 -7.86 -0.48 14.66
N ARG A 250 -8.07 -1.08 13.48
CA ARG A 250 -8.51 -0.36 12.27
C ARG A 250 -9.13 -1.33 11.27
N PRO A 251 -10.41 -1.69 11.39
CA PRO A 251 -11.03 -2.77 10.61
C PRO A 251 -11.12 -2.49 9.10
N ALA A 252 -11.12 -1.22 8.69
CA ALA A 252 -11.23 -0.82 7.29
C ALA A 252 -9.89 -0.76 6.53
N THR A 253 -8.88 -1.54 6.93
CA THR A 253 -7.57 -1.60 6.27
C THR A 253 -7.28 -3.01 5.78
N CYS A 254 -6.55 -3.13 4.67
CA CYS A 254 -6.24 -4.40 3.99
C CYS A 254 -5.43 -5.41 4.83
N ASN A 255 -4.80 -4.96 5.92
CA ASN A 255 -4.06 -5.81 6.86
C ASN A 255 -4.86 -6.11 8.15
N ALA A 256 -6.15 -5.71 8.20
CA ALA A 256 -7.04 -6.13 9.28
C ALA A 256 -7.34 -7.63 9.17
N LEU A 257 -7.49 -8.30 10.31
CA LEU A 257 -7.83 -9.73 10.34
C LEU A 257 -9.24 -9.96 9.78
N GLU A 258 -9.36 -10.89 8.82
CA GLU A 258 -10.64 -11.27 8.22
C GLU A 258 -11.04 -12.72 8.53
N THR A 259 -10.06 -13.62 8.71
CA THR A 259 -10.32 -15.01 9.09
C THR A 259 -9.41 -15.45 10.24
N LEU A 260 -10.02 -15.93 11.32
CA LEU A 260 -9.33 -16.57 12.44
C LEU A 260 -9.45 -18.09 12.34
N LEU A 261 -8.33 -18.77 12.28
CA LEU A 261 -8.24 -20.23 12.37
C LEU A 261 -7.77 -20.64 13.76
N VAL A 262 -8.34 -21.68 14.35
CA VAL A 262 -7.97 -22.13 15.70
C VAL A 262 -7.83 -23.64 15.71
N HIS A 263 -6.70 -24.14 16.23
CA HIS A 263 -6.48 -25.58 16.39
C HIS A 263 -7.49 -26.19 17.35
N GLU A 264 -8.07 -27.33 17.01
CA GLU A 264 -9.17 -27.95 17.77
C GLU A 264 -8.81 -28.27 19.23
N SER A 265 -7.55 -28.61 19.50
CA SER A 265 -7.11 -28.95 20.87
C SER A 265 -7.19 -27.80 21.86
N VAL A 266 -7.08 -26.54 21.39
CA VAL A 266 -7.12 -25.32 22.21
C VAL A 266 -8.41 -24.51 22.01
N ALA A 267 -9.26 -24.89 21.07
CA ALA A 267 -10.46 -24.15 20.72
C ALA A 267 -11.39 -23.90 21.92
N SER A 268 -11.68 -24.96 22.71
CA SER A 268 -12.57 -24.85 23.87
C SER A 268 -12.03 -23.95 25.01
N THR A 269 -10.73 -23.73 25.06
CA THR A 269 -10.08 -22.96 26.14
C THR A 269 -9.72 -21.52 25.73
N ILE A 270 -9.38 -21.30 24.46
CA ILE A 270 -8.91 -20.00 23.96
C ILE A 270 -10.05 -19.22 23.31
N LEU A 271 -10.89 -19.86 22.46
CA LEU A 271 -11.95 -19.17 21.73
C LEU A 271 -12.87 -18.34 22.61
N PRO A 272 -13.42 -18.82 23.75
CA PRO A 272 -14.32 -18.02 24.56
C PRO A 272 -13.69 -16.68 24.97
N LYS A 273 -12.42 -16.70 25.39
CA LYS A 273 -11.71 -15.48 25.82
C LYS A 273 -11.48 -14.50 24.68
N VAL A 274 -11.12 -15.02 23.50
CA VAL A 274 -10.90 -14.20 22.29
C VAL A 274 -12.22 -13.61 21.81
N LEU A 275 -13.28 -14.43 21.70
CA LEU A 275 -14.56 -14.01 21.16
C LEU A 275 -15.31 -13.06 22.08
N ASP A 276 -15.30 -13.31 23.39
CA ASP A 276 -15.91 -12.37 24.38
C ASP A 276 -15.31 -10.97 24.24
N ARG A 277 -13.99 -10.88 24.10
CA ARG A 277 -13.32 -9.59 23.96
C ARG A 277 -13.63 -8.90 22.62
N LEU A 278 -13.72 -9.66 21.54
CA LEU A 278 -14.08 -9.15 20.22
C LEU A 278 -15.53 -8.67 20.18
N VAL A 279 -16.45 -9.47 20.70
CA VAL A 279 -17.89 -9.13 20.76
C VAL A 279 -18.14 -7.90 21.67
N ALA A 280 -17.43 -7.80 22.79
CA ALA A 280 -17.47 -6.60 23.64
C ALA A 280 -17.02 -5.33 22.91
N ALA A 281 -16.19 -5.45 21.87
CA ALA A 281 -15.79 -4.35 20.99
C ALA A 281 -16.71 -4.16 19.77
N GLY A 282 -17.81 -4.93 19.67
CA GLY A 282 -18.80 -4.83 18.61
C GLY A 282 -18.48 -5.66 17.36
N VAL A 283 -17.61 -6.67 17.46
CA VAL A 283 -17.30 -7.56 16.32
C VAL A 283 -18.39 -8.62 16.18
N THR A 284 -18.93 -8.74 14.97
CA THR A 284 -19.83 -9.85 14.59
C THR A 284 -18.99 -11.07 14.21
N ILE A 285 -19.29 -12.22 14.78
CA ILE A 285 -18.56 -13.45 14.54
C ILE A 285 -19.35 -14.33 13.56
N HIS A 286 -18.70 -14.64 12.41
CA HIS A 286 -19.17 -15.60 11.41
C HIS A 286 -18.47 -16.94 11.63
N ALA A 287 -19.15 -17.90 12.20
CA ALA A 287 -18.56 -19.11 12.78
C ALA A 287 -18.85 -20.36 11.96
N ASP A 288 -17.88 -21.27 11.83
CA ASP A 288 -18.18 -22.64 11.40
C ASP A 288 -19.02 -23.38 12.47
N GLN A 289 -19.47 -24.58 12.17
CA GLN A 289 -20.32 -25.37 13.09
C GLN A 289 -19.61 -25.72 14.41
N LYS A 290 -18.28 -25.97 14.38
CA LYS A 290 -17.51 -26.28 15.59
C LYS A 290 -17.40 -25.05 16.49
N VAL A 291 -17.10 -23.90 15.93
CA VAL A 291 -17.07 -22.61 16.68
C VAL A 291 -18.45 -22.26 17.20
N ASN A 292 -19.52 -22.40 16.39
CA ASN A 292 -20.89 -22.09 16.82
C ASN A 292 -21.34 -23.02 17.97
N SER A 293 -20.85 -24.26 18.03
CA SER A 293 -21.11 -25.16 19.18
C SER A 293 -20.43 -24.68 20.47
N ILE A 294 -19.31 -23.97 20.37
CA ILE A 294 -18.57 -23.39 21.52
C ILE A 294 -19.13 -22.01 21.87
N TYR A 295 -19.53 -21.22 20.87
CA TYR A 295 -20.01 -19.84 20.97
C TYR A 295 -21.35 -19.69 20.22
N PRO A 296 -22.49 -20.06 20.83
CA PRO A 296 -23.80 -20.16 20.15
C PRO A 296 -24.36 -18.83 19.63
N ASP A 297 -23.94 -17.70 20.19
CA ASP A 297 -24.39 -16.34 19.79
C ASP A 297 -23.75 -15.87 18.47
N SER A 298 -22.89 -16.68 17.84
CA SER A 298 -22.30 -16.38 16.54
C SER A 298 -23.25 -16.65 15.38
N VAL A 299 -23.03 -15.94 14.25
CA VAL A 299 -23.71 -16.18 12.98
C VAL A 299 -23.04 -17.37 12.28
N LEU A 300 -23.81 -18.27 11.66
CA LEU A 300 -23.21 -19.35 10.90
C LEU A 300 -22.54 -18.80 9.62
N ALA A 301 -21.26 -19.12 9.44
CA ALA A 301 -20.49 -18.75 8.26
C ALA A 301 -20.96 -19.54 7.03
N THR A 302 -20.88 -18.88 5.90
CA THR A 302 -21.08 -19.45 4.56
C THR A 302 -19.75 -19.52 3.80
N GLU A 303 -19.73 -20.16 2.63
CA GLU A 303 -18.51 -20.17 1.78
C GLU A 303 -18.06 -18.75 1.39
N ALA A 304 -18.97 -17.80 1.27
CA ALA A 304 -18.66 -16.40 0.95
C ALA A 304 -17.86 -15.70 2.05
N ASP A 305 -18.06 -16.07 3.31
CA ASP A 305 -17.37 -15.47 4.45
C ASP A 305 -15.86 -15.75 4.42
N TRP A 306 -15.44 -16.91 3.89
CA TRP A 306 -14.02 -17.26 3.77
C TRP A 306 -13.27 -16.46 2.70
N HIS A 307 -13.99 -15.88 1.74
CA HIS A 307 -13.45 -15.00 0.70
C HIS A 307 -13.64 -13.51 1.01
N ALA A 308 -14.28 -13.19 2.14
CA ALA A 308 -14.68 -11.82 2.43
C ALA A 308 -13.51 -10.98 2.98
N GLU A 309 -13.29 -9.84 2.38
CA GLU A 309 -12.63 -8.69 3.02
C GLU A 309 -13.74 -7.77 3.51
N TYR A 310 -14.09 -7.86 4.79
CA TYR A 310 -15.29 -7.23 5.34
C TYR A 310 -15.19 -5.71 5.44
N TYR A 311 -13.99 -5.17 5.69
CA TYR A 311 -13.76 -3.73 5.98
C TYR A 311 -14.53 -3.19 7.20
N THR A 312 -15.17 -4.05 7.96
CA THR A 312 -16.02 -3.76 9.12
C THR A 312 -15.61 -4.59 10.33
N LEU A 313 -16.31 -4.44 11.44
CA LEU A 313 -16.15 -5.27 12.64
C LEU A 313 -16.87 -6.62 12.46
N ASP A 314 -16.53 -7.34 11.38
CA ASP A 314 -16.95 -8.70 11.09
C ASP A 314 -15.73 -9.61 10.99
N LEU A 315 -15.81 -10.85 11.49
CA LEU A 315 -14.71 -11.80 11.52
C LEU A 315 -15.20 -13.22 11.26
N ALA A 316 -14.65 -13.87 10.24
CA ALA A 316 -14.86 -15.31 10.04
C ALA A 316 -13.97 -16.11 11.01
N VAL A 317 -14.53 -17.17 11.62
CA VAL A 317 -13.82 -18.01 12.59
C VAL A 317 -14.05 -19.48 12.30
N LYS A 318 -12.97 -20.27 12.21
CA LYS A 318 -13.03 -21.71 11.92
C LYS A 318 -12.12 -22.50 12.84
N VAL A 319 -12.59 -23.64 13.31
CA VAL A 319 -11.77 -24.65 14.00
C VAL A 319 -11.18 -25.63 12.99
N VAL A 320 -9.86 -25.79 13.02
CA VAL A 320 -9.09 -26.69 12.17
C VAL A 320 -8.45 -27.80 13.00
N ALA A 321 -8.28 -29.00 12.41
CA ALA A 321 -7.77 -30.17 13.10
C ALA A 321 -6.22 -30.18 13.21
N SER A 322 -5.53 -29.38 12.37
CA SER A 322 -4.07 -29.41 12.31
C SER A 322 -3.51 -28.14 11.63
N LEU A 323 -2.18 -27.95 11.75
CA LEU A 323 -1.45 -26.98 10.96
C LEU A 323 -1.63 -27.20 9.45
N ASP A 324 -1.71 -28.45 8.98
CA ASP A 324 -1.95 -28.77 7.56
C ASP A 324 -3.30 -28.21 7.08
N GLU A 325 -4.38 -28.42 7.84
CA GLU A 325 -5.69 -27.88 7.49
C GLU A 325 -5.70 -26.36 7.50
N ALA A 326 -4.97 -25.73 8.44
CA ALA A 326 -4.83 -24.27 8.47
C ALA A 326 -4.11 -23.74 7.22
N ILE A 327 -3.00 -24.37 6.84
CA ILE A 327 -2.23 -24.03 5.64
C ILE A 327 -3.07 -24.23 4.38
N ASP A 328 -3.81 -25.34 4.27
CA ASP A 328 -4.68 -25.60 3.12
C ASP A 328 -5.82 -24.58 3.02
N HIS A 329 -6.41 -24.20 4.16
CA HIS A 329 -7.41 -23.13 4.19
C HIS A 329 -6.85 -21.81 3.69
N ILE A 330 -5.69 -21.40 4.21
CA ILE A 330 -5.01 -20.17 3.79
C ILE A 330 -4.67 -20.22 2.29
N LYS A 331 -4.11 -21.32 1.80
CA LYS A 331 -3.82 -21.51 0.36
C LYS A 331 -5.05 -21.35 -0.53
N LYS A 332 -6.23 -21.73 -0.02
CA LYS A 332 -7.49 -21.68 -0.78
C LYS A 332 -8.11 -20.29 -0.80
N TYR A 333 -8.06 -19.55 0.33
CA TYR A 333 -8.88 -18.35 0.52
C TYR A 333 -8.10 -17.04 0.62
N SER A 334 -6.79 -17.11 0.90
CA SER A 334 -5.95 -15.94 1.03
C SER A 334 -5.80 -15.19 -0.31
N THR A 335 -5.73 -13.87 -0.21
CA THR A 335 -5.30 -12.98 -1.29
C THR A 335 -3.78 -12.79 -1.34
N HIS A 336 -3.02 -13.56 -0.57
CA HIS A 336 -1.57 -13.50 -0.44
C HIS A 336 -1.03 -12.18 0.12
N HIS A 337 -1.82 -11.53 0.99
CA HIS A 337 -1.45 -10.23 1.57
C HIS A 337 -0.64 -10.42 2.86
N THR A 338 -1.27 -10.91 3.93
CA THR A 338 -0.64 -11.02 5.25
C THR A 338 -1.25 -12.18 6.03
N GLU A 339 -0.38 -13.02 6.58
CA GLU A 339 -0.76 -14.17 7.39
C GLU A 339 0.07 -14.21 8.68
N SER A 340 -0.51 -14.69 9.78
CA SER A 340 0.20 -14.84 11.05
C SER A 340 -0.14 -16.15 11.73
N ILE A 341 0.85 -16.78 12.35
CA ILE A 341 0.68 -17.92 13.26
C ILE A 341 1.01 -17.48 14.69
N ILE A 342 0.22 -17.94 15.64
CA ILE A 342 0.51 -17.79 17.08
C ILE A 342 0.87 -19.17 17.62
N THR A 343 2.14 -19.37 17.95
CA THR A 343 2.68 -20.68 18.35
C THR A 343 3.88 -20.52 19.28
N SER A 344 4.12 -21.52 20.14
CA SER A 344 5.37 -21.68 20.90
C SER A 344 6.22 -22.83 20.33
N ASP A 345 5.75 -23.52 19.30
CA ASP A 345 6.48 -24.57 18.60
C ASP A 345 7.29 -23.97 17.44
N GLU A 346 8.61 -24.03 17.53
CA GLU A 346 9.52 -23.49 16.53
C GLU A 346 9.41 -24.23 15.18
N ALA A 347 9.15 -25.54 15.19
CA ALA A 347 9.00 -26.31 13.96
C ALA A 347 7.73 -25.91 13.21
N HIS A 348 6.62 -25.68 13.93
CA HIS A 348 5.39 -25.15 13.35
C HIS A 348 5.57 -23.73 12.81
N ALA A 349 6.30 -22.87 13.54
CA ALA A 349 6.61 -21.52 13.10
C ALA A 349 7.40 -21.52 11.76
N GLU A 350 8.52 -22.24 11.71
CA GLU A 350 9.37 -22.32 10.53
C GLU A 350 8.64 -22.96 9.34
N ARG A 351 7.83 -23.98 9.59
CA ARG A 351 7.02 -24.60 8.55
C ARG A 351 5.96 -23.63 7.99
N PHE A 352 5.26 -22.88 8.85
CA PHE A 352 4.30 -21.86 8.44
C PHE A 352 4.97 -20.76 7.60
N LEU A 353 6.13 -20.26 8.04
CA LEU A 353 6.92 -19.27 7.29
C LEU A 353 7.35 -19.77 5.91
N ALA A 354 7.68 -21.07 5.78
CA ALA A 354 8.14 -21.65 4.53
C ALA A 354 7.00 -22.01 3.56
N GLU A 355 5.85 -22.48 4.05
CA GLU A 355 4.77 -23.00 3.20
C GLU A 355 3.72 -21.95 2.82
N ILE A 356 3.58 -20.88 3.58
CA ILE A 356 2.64 -19.79 3.28
C ILE A 356 3.27 -18.81 2.29
N ASP A 357 2.65 -18.67 1.12
CA ASP A 357 3.14 -17.82 0.04
C ASP A 357 2.36 -16.49 0.02
N SER A 358 2.45 -15.72 1.11
CA SER A 358 1.91 -14.36 1.20
C SER A 358 3.02 -13.31 1.19
N ALA A 359 2.66 -12.05 0.90
CA ALA A 359 3.62 -10.95 0.84
C ALA A 359 4.29 -10.70 2.19
N VAL A 360 3.54 -10.92 3.28
CA VAL A 360 4.08 -10.88 4.65
C VAL A 360 3.55 -12.07 5.43
N VAL A 361 4.46 -12.79 6.06
CA VAL A 361 4.15 -13.93 6.94
C VAL A 361 4.80 -13.67 8.30
N MET A 362 4.03 -13.81 9.37
CA MET A 362 4.43 -13.43 10.72
C MET A 362 4.32 -14.60 11.69
N VAL A 363 5.14 -14.58 12.72
CA VAL A 363 5.04 -15.44 13.90
C VAL A 363 4.83 -14.54 15.12
N ASN A 364 3.79 -14.85 15.91
CA ASN A 364 3.48 -14.17 17.17
C ASN A 364 3.37 -12.63 17.07
N ALA A 365 2.82 -12.14 15.97
CA ALA A 365 2.65 -10.71 15.74
C ALA A 365 1.30 -10.41 15.09
N SER A 366 0.77 -9.22 15.36
CA SER A 366 -0.45 -8.70 14.77
C SER A 366 -0.27 -8.44 13.26
N THR A 367 -1.25 -8.80 12.46
CA THR A 367 -1.28 -8.51 11.01
C THR A 367 -1.21 -7.00 10.72
N ARG A 368 -1.55 -6.16 11.69
CA ARG A 368 -1.48 -4.69 11.61
C ARG A 368 -0.06 -4.14 11.44
N PHE A 369 0.98 -4.94 11.69
CA PHE A 369 2.36 -4.54 11.41
C PHE A 369 2.71 -4.51 9.91
N THR A 370 1.90 -5.10 9.03
CA THR A 370 2.09 -4.99 7.57
C THR A 370 1.74 -3.59 7.10
N ASP A 371 2.65 -2.66 7.35
CA ASP A 371 2.48 -1.22 7.11
C ASP A 371 3.87 -0.62 6.86
N GLY A 372 4.00 0.24 5.84
CA GLY A 372 5.30 0.82 5.48
C GLY A 372 5.91 1.67 6.59
N GLY A 373 5.10 2.38 7.37
CA GLY A 373 5.58 3.14 8.53
C GLY A 373 6.11 2.21 9.63
N GLN A 374 5.38 1.12 9.91
CA GLN A 374 5.79 0.13 10.92
C GLN A 374 7.03 -0.66 10.49
N PHE A 375 7.21 -0.90 9.19
CA PHE A 375 8.41 -1.56 8.65
C PHE A 375 9.61 -0.62 8.47
N GLY A 376 9.47 0.66 8.84
CA GLY A 376 10.56 1.63 8.76
C GLY A 376 10.77 2.22 7.37
N PHE A 377 9.79 2.09 6.46
CA PHE A 377 9.83 2.67 5.11
C PHE A 377 9.31 4.13 5.07
N GLY A 378 8.94 4.69 6.22
CA GLY A 378 8.34 6.01 6.38
C GLY A 378 6.87 6.02 5.96
N THR A 379 6.59 6.27 4.69
CA THR A 379 5.27 6.10 4.08
C THR A 379 5.34 5.05 2.97
N GLU A 380 4.17 4.58 2.52
CA GLU A 380 4.06 3.57 1.46
C GLU A 380 3.13 4.01 0.34
N VAL A 381 3.41 3.55 -0.86
CA VAL A 381 2.50 3.66 -2.01
C VAL A 381 1.33 2.70 -1.85
N GLY A 382 1.56 1.57 -1.21
CA GLY A 382 0.62 0.48 -0.98
C GLY A 382 1.32 -0.84 -0.76
N ILE A 383 0.53 -1.89 -0.60
CA ILE A 383 1.02 -3.24 -0.36
C ILE A 383 0.72 -4.08 -1.61
N SER A 384 1.77 -4.61 -2.24
CA SER A 384 1.63 -5.46 -3.42
C SER A 384 1.65 -6.94 -3.04
N THR A 385 0.72 -7.70 -3.61
CA THR A 385 0.69 -9.16 -3.47
C THR A 385 1.29 -9.88 -4.68
N GLN A 386 1.67 -9.14 -5.72
CA GLN A 386 2.28 -9.70 -6.92
C GLN A 386 3.70 -10.22 -6.67
N LYS A 387 4.06 -11.30 -7.35
CA LYS A 387 5.42 -11.86 -7.35
C LYS A 387 6.33 -11.13 -8.36
N LEU A 388 6.50 -9.83 -8.16
CA LEU A 388 7.40 -8.97 -8.93
C LEU A 388 8.56 -8.48 -8.05
N HIS A 389 9.33 -7.50 -8.54
CA HIS A 389 10.40 -6.86 -7.76
C HIS A 389 9.88 -6.13 -6.50
N ALA A 390 8.62 -5.71 -6.51
CA ALA A 390 7.92 -5.11 -5.39
C ALA A 390 6.84 -6.07 -4.90
N ARG A 391 7.02 -6.65 -3.71
CA ARG A 391 6.05 -7.50 -3.00
C ARG A 391 6.04 -7.13 -1.52
N GLY A 392 4.86 -6.94 -0.95
CA GLY A 392 4.68 -6.38 0.39
C GLY A 392 4.54 -4.85 0.36
N PRO A 393 4.77 -4.16 1.49
CA PRO A 393 4.75 -2.71 1.56
C PRO A 393 5.76 -2.08 0.61
N MET A 394 5.32 -1.09 -0.17
CA MET A 394 6.14 -0.45 -1.21
C MET A 394 6.57 0.95 -0.76
N GLY A 395 7.84 1.09 -0.41
CA GLY A 395 8.50 2.36 -0.09
C GLY A 395 9.33 2.90 -1.26
N LEU A 396 10.40 3.63 -0.94
CA LEU A 396 11.25 4.29 -1.92
C LEU A 396 11.98 3.32 -2.85
N ARG A 397 12.46 2.18 -2.32
CA ARG A 397 13.23 1.20 -3.10
C ARG A 397 12.38 0.51 -4.16
N GLU A 398 11.12 0.22 -3.83
CA GLU A 398 10.15 -0.45 -4.71
C GLU A 398 9.70 0.45 -5.86
N LEU A 399 9.90 1.78 -5.75
CA LEU A 399 9.69 2.75 -6.82
C LEU A 399 10.93 2.94 -7.72
N THR A 400 11.86 1.99 -7.70
CA THR A 400 13.08 2.00 -8.51
C THR A 400 13.24 0.71 -9.28
N SER A 401 14.01 0.79 -10.39
CA SER A 401 14.52 -0.35 -11.12
C SER A 401 16.04 -0.42 -10.93
N THR A 402 16.71 -1.28 -11.69
CA THR A 402 18.17 -1.39 -11.67
C THR A 402 18.75 -1.29 -13.08
N LYS A 403 20.01 -0.83 -13.18
CA LYS A 403 20.80 -0.94 -14.41
C LYS A 403 22.20 -1.43 -14.12
N TRP A 404 22.79 -2.10 -15.09
CA TRP A 404 24.18 -2.51 -15.06
C TRP A 404 25.09 -1.43 -15.61
N LEU A 405 26.18 -1.15 -14.88
CA LEU A 405 27.32 -0.37 -15.34
C LEU A 405 28.47 -1.34 -15.57
N ALA A 406 29.04 -1.32 -16.76
CA ALA A 406 30.22 -2.12 -17.10
C ALA A 406 31.39 -1.20 -17.38
N ARG A 407 32.51 -1.42 -16.68
CA ARG A 407 33.76 -0.67 -16.91
C ARG A 407 34.84 -1.65 -17.37
N GLY A 408 35.42 -1.34 -18.49
CA GLY A 408 36.45 -2.16 -19.12
C GLY A 408 37.68 -1.35 -19.54
N ALA A 409 38.72 -2.06 -19.94
CA ALA A 409 39.97 -1.54 -20.50
C ALA A 409 40.25 -2.11 -21.92
N GLY A 410 39.17 -2.24 -22.71
CA GLY A 410 39.29 -2.77 -24.09
C GLY A 410 38.95 -4.25 -24.24
N GLN A 411 38.30 -4.87 -23.24
CA GLN A 411 37.90 -6.28 -23.34
C GLN A 411 36.91 -6.50 -24.47
N THR A 412 37.13 -7.59 -25.24
CA THR A 412 36.23 -8.07 -26.26
C THR A 412 35.71 -9.47 -25.92
N ARG A 413 34.57 -9.82 -26.47
CA ARG A 413 34.04 -11.19 -26.35
C ARG A 413 34.64 -12.03 -27.50
N ALA A 414 35.16 -13.20 -27.15
CA ALA A 414 35.58 -14.21 -28.14
C ALA A 414 34.37 -14.78 -28.91
#